data_cec8fa70855295b35dc2ef30cb937ac2
#
_entry.id   cec8fa70855295b35dc2ef30cb937ac2
#
_cell.length_a   1.000
_cell.length_b   1.000
_cell.length_c   1.000
_cell.angle_alpha   90.00
_cell.angle_beta   90.00
_cell.angle_gamma   90.00
#
_symmetry.space_group_name_H-M   'P 1'
#
loop_
_entity.id
_entity.type
_entity.pdbx_description
1 polymer ?
#
loop_
_entity_poly.entity_id
_entity_poly.type
_entity_poly.pdbx_seq_one_letter_code
_entity_poly.pdbx_strand_id
1 'polypeptide(L)'
;SHGIGAASLPDGGPACRFKSVVVRDAALSACMDRLYAFARTDSAHDPLEEEEALWALLAQTARYCESEAAEPPAPEAPSAANVARARAYLEERFASCITLDDLACCAGVSRYHLIRVFSEETGLTPHRYLQAVRANRARDLLAAGVDPAEVAARSGFADQAHMGRVYKSFYGITPGSYRTAARTRVREG
;
A
#
# COMPACT_ATOMS: atom_id res chain seq x y z
N SER A 1 -30.61 -26.27 17.30
CA SER A 1 -30.44 -24.82 17.18
C SER A 1 -29.73 -24.32 18.42
N HIS A 2 -28.40 -24.22 18.37
CA HIS A 2 -27.63 -23.58 19.43
C HIS A 2 -27.11 -22.26 18.86
N GLY A 3 -27.77 -21.15 19.28
CA GLY A 3 -27.32 -19.81 18.99
C GLY A 3 -26.02 -19.55 19.75
N ILE A 4 -24.95 -19.29 19.03
CA ILE A 4 -23.69 -18.78 19.60
C ILE A 4 -23.99 -17.33 20.03
N GLY A 5 -23.94 -17.08 21.37
CA GLY A 5 -24.25 -15.80 21.93
C GLY A 5 -23.42 -14.67 21.35
N ALA A 6 -24.08 -13.55 21.07
CA ALA A 6 -23.42 -12.32 20.70
C ALA A 6 -22.54 -11.85 21.86
N ALA A 7 -21.22 -11.85 21.69
CA ALA A 7 -20.33 -11.18 22.60
C ALA A 7 -20.47 -9.67 22.37
N SER A 8 -21.12 -8.98 23.33
CA SER A 8 -21.14 -7.52 23.35
C SER A 8 -19.72 -7.03 23.70
N LEU A 9 -19.18 -6.13 22.90
CA LEU A 9 -17.98 -5.41 23.23
C LEU A 9 -18.25 -4.48 24.44
N PRO A 10 -17.30 -4.27 25.36
CA PRO A 10 -17.49 -3.53 26.58
C PRO A 10 -17.91 -2.06 26.40
N ASP A 11 -17.81 -1.50 25.23
CA ASP A 11 -18.10 -0.08 24.94
C ASP A 11 -19.35 0.14 24.06
N GLY A 12 -20.26 -0.82 23.97
CA GLY A 12 -21.56 -0.60 23.30
C GLY A 12 -21.49 -0.37 21.76
N GLY A 13 -20.37 -0.73 21.14
CA GLY A 13 -20.26 -0.68 19.68
C GLY A 13 -21.15 -1.73 19.00
N PRO A 14 -21.54 -1.53 17.72
CA PRO A 14 -22.40 -2.47 16.99
C PRO A 14 -21.76 -3.86 16.96
N ALA A 15 -22.49 -4.85 17.46
CA ALA A 15 -22.01 -6.24 17.45
C ALA A 15 -21.91 -6.72 16.00
N CYS A 16 -20.72 -7.05 15.54
CA CYS A 16 -20.52 -7.66 14.24
C CYS A 16 -20.87 -9.15 14.32
N ARG A 17 -21.87 -9.60 13.56
CA ARG A 17 -22.24 -11.00 13.45
C ARG A 17 -21.80 -11.54 12.10
N PHE A 18 -20.99 -12.59 12.09
CA PHE A 18 -20.61 -13.26 10.86
C PHE A 18 -21.76 -14.11 10.29
N LYS A 19 -21.96 -14.01 8.98
CA LYS A 19 -22.97 -14.79 8.22
C LYS A 19 -22.68 -16.29 8.22
N SER A 20 -21.40 -16.67 8.39
CA SER A 20 -20.95 -18.06 8.38
C SER A 20 -19.78 -18.26 9.34
N VAL A 21 -19.73 -19.43 9.96
CA VAL A 21 -18.62 -19.87 10.85
C VAL A 21 -17.36 -20.17 10.05
N VAL A 22 -17.48 -20.55 8.78
CA VAL A 22 -16.36 -20.85 7.89
C VAL A 22 -16.53 -20.07 6.59
N VAL A 23 -15.56 -19.24 6.29
CA VAL A 23 -15.49 -18.49 5.03
C VAL A 23 -14.36 -19.07 4.19
N ARG A 24 -14.67 -19.45 2.95
CA ARG A 24 -13.69 -19.88 1.95
C ARG A 24 -13.63 -18.83 0.84
N ASP A 25 -12.68 -17.93 0.96
CA ASP A 25 -12.45 -16.83 0.02
C ASP A 25 -10.97 -16.68 -0.26
N ALA A 26 -10.59 -16.83 -1.52
CA ALA A 26 -9.18 -16.73 -1.94
C ALA A 26 -8.60 -15.32 -1.72
N ALA A 27 -9.42 -14.25 -1.87
CA ALA A 27 -8.97 -12.89 -1.62
C ALA A 27 -8.72 -12.64 -0.13
N LEU A 28 -9.60 -13.15 0.74
CA LEU A 28 -9.41 -13.09 2.18
C LEU A 28 -8.15 -13.85 2.62
N SER A 29 -7.94 -15.06 2.07
CA SER A 29 -6.72 -15.85 2.33
C SER A 29 -5.47 -15.11 1.89
N ALA A 30 -5.47 -14.49 0.72
CA ALA A 30 -4.33 -13.71 0.23
C ALA A 30 -4.03 -12.49 1.10
N CYS A 31 -5.05 -11.80 1.64
CA CYS A 31 -4.85 -10.71 2.60
C CYS A 31 -4.22 -11.22 3.90
N MET A 32 -4.67 -12.36 4.42
CA MET A 32 -4.11 -13.00 5.61
C MET A 32 -2.65 -13.41 5.39
N ASP A 33 -2.33 -14.03 4.23
CA ASP A 33 -0.97 -14.45 3.90
C ASP A 33 -0.02 -13.25 3.83
N ARG A 34 -0.46 -12.11 3.28
CA ARG A 34 0.33 -10.87 3.26
C ARG A 34 0.64 -10.38 4.67
N LEU A 35 -0.36 -10.26 5.54
CA LEU A 35 -0.15 -9.84 6.93
C LEU A 35 0.73 -10.81 7.70
N TYR A 36 0.56 -12.11 7.48
CA TYR A 36 1.39 -13.13 8.10
C TYR A 36 2.85 -13.07 7.63
N ALA A 37 3.08 -12.70 6.37
CA ALA A 37 4.43 -12.48 5.84
C ALA A 37 5.15 -11.34 6.57
N PHE A 38 4.45 -10.22 6.88
CA PHE A 38 5.02 -9.13 7.68
C PHE A 38 5.44 -9.59 9.07
N ALA A 39 4.57 -10.35 9.76
CA ALA A 39 4.85 -10.84 11.11
C ALA A 39 6.06 -11.80 11.19
N ARG A 40 6.45 -12.43 10.07
CA ARG A 40 7.56 -13.39 10.01
C ARG A 40 8.87 -12.82 9.50
N THR A 41 8.85 -11.63 8.95
CA THR A 41 10.04 -11.02 8.36
C THR A 41 10.58 -9.95 9.29
N ASP A 42 11.84 -10.12 9.71
CA ASP A 42 12.54 -9.20 10.63
C ASP A 42 13.08 -7.94 9.91
N SER A 43 12.69 -7.74 8.65
CA SER A 43 13.10 -6.58 7.86
C SER A 43 12.12 -5.42 8.06
N ALA A 44 12.67 -4.19 8.08
CA ALA A 44 11.87 -2.98 8.14
C ALA A 44 10.84 -2.96 7.00
N HIS A 45 9.57 -2.98 7.37
CA HIS A 45 8.46 -2.86 6.43
C HIS A 45 8.13 -1.38 6.20
N ASP A 46 7.58 -1.08 5.03
CA ASP A 46 6.98 0.24 4.77
C ASP A 46 5.67 0.31 5.56
N PRO A 47 5.49 1.26 6.49
CA PRO A 47 4.27 1.36 7.30
C PRO A 47 3.01 1.46 6.44
N LEU A 48 3.09 2.15 5.32
CA LEU A 48 1.96 2.30 4.40
C LEU A 48 1.55 0.95 3.78
N GLU A 49 2.50 0.05 3.51
CA GLU A 49 2.22 -1.29 2.99
C GLU A 49 1.47 -2.16 4.00
N GLU A 50 1.92 -2.11 5.26
CA GLU A 50 1.30 -2.86 6.36
C GLU A 50 -0.13 -2.36 6.63
N GLU A 51 -0.31 -1.05 6.72
CA GLU A 51 -1.61 -0.42 6.92
C GLU A 51 -2.58 -0.74 5.77
N GLU A 52 -2.14 -0.67 4.52
CA GLU A 52 -2.97 -1.05 3.36
C GLU A 52 -3.38 -2.53 3.40
N ALA A 53 -2.46 -3.43 3.77
CA ALA A 53 -2.78 -4.86 3.89
C ALA A 53 -3.82 -5.13 4.98
N LEU A 54 -3.72 -4.43 6.13
CA LEU A 54 -4.71 -4.49 7.21
C LEU A 54 -6.08 -3.99 6.76
N TRP A 55 -6.11 -2.83 6.10
CA TRP A 55 -7.37 -2.27 5.60
C TRP A 55 -8.01 -3.13 4.50
N ALA A 56 -7.21 -3.76 3.64
CA ALA A 56 -7.70 -4.72 2.66
C ALA A 56 -8.34 -5.94 3.34
N LEU A 57 -7.73 -6.47 4.41
CA LEU A 57 -8.29 -7.55 5.20
C LEU A 57 -9.62 -7.15 5.84
N LEU A 58 -9.67 -5.97 6.49
CA LEU A 58 -10.88 -5.46 7.14
C LEU A 58 -12.02 -5.28 6.13
N ALA A 59 -11.73 -4.72 4.95
CA ALA A 59 -12.71 -4.54 3.88
C ALA A 59 -13.25 -5.87 3.36
N GLN A 60 -12.41 -6.89 3.17
CA GLN A 60 -12.85 -8.22 2.76
C GLN A 60 -13.68 -8.90 3.87
N THR A 61 -13.26 -8.78 5.12
CA THR A 61 -13.99 -9.36 6.26
C THR A 61 -15.37 -8.75 6.43
N ALA A 62 -15.51 -7.44 6.24
CA ALA A 62 -16.78 -6.72 6.36
C ALA A 62 -17.87 -7.27 5.42
N ARG A 63 -17.51 -7.86 4.28
CA ARG A 63 -18.46 -8.48 3.33
C ARG A 63 -19.18 -9.70 3.92
N TYR A 64 -18.60 -10.33 4.94
CA TYR A 64 -19.12 -11.51 5.63
C TYR A 64 -19.78 -11.19 6.97
N CYS A 65 -19.78 -9.93 7.37
CA CYS A 65 -20.50 -9.47 8.55
C CYS A 65 -21.93 -9.08 8.19
N GLU A 66 -22.88 -9.48 9.05
CA GLU A 66 -24.19 -8.84 9.10
C GLU A 66 -24.03 -7.56 9.92
N SER A 67 -24.00 -6.43 9.27
CA SER A 67 -23.99 -5.14 9.95
C SER A 67 -25.40 -4.55 9.94
N GLU A 68 -25.98 -4.39 11.13
CA GLU A 68 -27.11 -3.48 11.33
C GLU A 68 -26.64 -2.02 11.45
N ALA A 69 -25.31 -1.79 11.35
CA ALA A 69 -24.78 -0.45 11.36
C ALA A 69 -25.26 0.29 10.11
N ALA A 70 -25.89 1.43 10.33
CA ALA A 70 -26.18 2.39 9.27
C ALA A 70 -24.94 2.53 8.38
N GLU A 71 -25.15 2.51 7.05
CA GLU A 71 -24.11 2.89 6.11
C GLU A 71 -23.35 4.10 6.66
N PRO A 72 -22.02 4.06 6.76
CA PRO A 72 -21.29 5.26 7.15
C PRO A 72 -21.78 6.39 6.24
N PRO A 73 -21.98 7.61 6.78
CA PRO A 73 -22.50 8.72 6.00
C PRO A 73 -21.79 8.74 4.67
N ALA A 74 -22.57 8.77 3.58
CA ALA A 74 -22.04 8.70 2.23
C ALA A 74 -20.91 9.76 2.15
N PRO A 75 -19.66 9.35 1.94
CA PRO A 75 -18.59 10.31 1.84
C PRO A 75 -18.94 11.26 0.72
N GLU A 76 -18.70 12.54 0.92
CA GLU A 76 -18.77 13.52 -0.17
C GLU A 76 -18.14 12.90 -1.41
N ALA A 77 -18.82 13.03 -2.56
CA ALA A 77 -18.42 12.37 -3.81
C ALA A 77 -16.91 12.50 -4.00
N PRO A 78 -16.20 11.41 -4.30
CA PRO A 78 -14.75 11.43 -4.39
C PRO A 78 -14.35 12.49 -5.40
N SER A 79 -13.76 13.56 -4.92
CA SER A 79 -13.28 14.63 -5.78
C SER A 79 -11.93 14.20 -6.35
N ALA A 80 -11.75 14.28 -7.66
CA ALA A 80 -10.44 14.13 -8.32
C ALA A 80 -9.37 14.99 -7.62
N ALA A 81 -9.78 16.11 -6.99
CA ALA A 81 -8.91 16.94 -6.17
C ALA A 81 -8.35 16.21 -4.94
N ASN A 82 -9.09 15.28 -4.32
CA ASN A 82 -8.61 14.52 -3.16
C ASN A 82 -7.48 13.56 -3.56
N VAL A 83 -7.66 12.86 -4.68
CA VAL A 83 -6.63 11.95 -5.23
C VAL A 83 -5.44 12.76 -5.72
N ALA A 84 -5.66 13.91 -6.37
CA ALA A 84 -4.57 14.78 -6.82
C ALA A 84 -3.71 15.28 -5.64
N ARG A 85 -4.32 15.64 -4.48
CA ARG A 85 -3.57 16.03 -3.27
C ARG A 85 -2.74 14.87 -2.72
N ALA A 86 -3.33 13.66 -2.65
CA ALA A 86 -2.60 12.48 -2.19
C ALA A 86 -1.43 12.14 -3.11
N ARG A 87 -1.61 12.23 -4.43
CA ARG A 87 -0.53 12.02 -5.42
C ARG A 87 0.59 13.02 -5.25
N ALA A 88 0.27 14.32 -5.18
CA ALA A 88 1.26 15.37 -4.98
C ALA A 88 2.07 15.13 -3.69
N TYR A 89 1.40 14.75 -2.60
CA TYR A 89 2.05 14.44 -1.33
C TYR A 89 3.04 13.26 -1.47
N LEU A 90 2.64 12.18 -2.16
CA LEU A 90 3.51 11.02 -2.41
C LEU A 90 4.71 11.40 -3.30
N GLU A 91 4.50 12.23 -4.32
CA GLU A 91 5.55 12.66 -5.26
C GLU A 91 6.55 13.62 -4.62
N GLU A 92 6.11 14.48 -3.69
CA GLU A 92 6.98 15.41 -2.97
C GLU A 92 7.76 14.74 -1.85
N ARG A 93 7.15 13.78 -1.15
CA ARG A 93 7.72 13.17 0.05
C ARG A 93 8.14 11.71 -0.12
N PHE A 94 8.34 11.25 -1.35
CA PHE A 94 8.62 9.85 -1.66
C PHE A 94 9.77 9.23 -0.87
N ALA A 95 10.77 10.00 -0.46
CA ALA A 95 11.92 9.51 0.30
C ALA A 95 11.66 9.42 1.82
N SER A 96 10.53 9.95 2.29
CA SER A 96 10.16 9.95 3.71
C SER A 96 9.36 8.70 4.07
N CYS A 97 9.24 8.44 5.37
CA CYS A 97 8.26 7.52 5.92
C CYS A 97 6.86 8.17 5.81
N ILE A 98 5.95 7.55 5.07
CA ILE A 98 4.60 8.03 4.84
C ILE A 98 3.63 7.00 5.39
N THR A 99 2.66 7.47 6.19
CA THR A 99 1.57 6.65 6.73
C THR A 99 0.27 6.88 5.94
N LEU A 100 -0.66 5.96 6.06
CA LEU A 100 -1.99 6.13 5.47
C LEU A 100 -2.75 7.28 6.13
N ASP A 101 -2.47 7.58 7.41
CA ASP A 101 -3.03 8.73 8.12
C ASP A 101 -2.57 10.06 7.52
N ASP A 102 -1.29 10.18 7.21
CA ASP A 102 -0.76 11.39 6.57
C ASP A 102 -1.46 11.65 5.24
N LEU A 103 -1.65 10.59 4.45
CA LEU A 103 -2.31 10.68 3.15
C LEU A 103 -3.81 11.00 3.29
N ALA A 104 -4.50 10.33 4.20
CA ALA A 104 -5.93 10.54 4.45
C ALA A 104 -6.19 11.97 4.95
N CYS A 105 -5.35 12.46 5.86
CA CYS A 105 -5.39 13.85 6.35
C CYS A 105 -5.14 14.85 5.21
N CYS A 106 -4.09 14.64 4.41
CA CYS A 106 -3.77 15.51 3.27
C CYS A 106 -4.89 15.53 2.22
N ALA A 107 -5.48 14.37 1.94
CA ALA A 107 -6.57 14.23 1.00
C ALA A 107 -7.91 14.76 1.52
N GLY A 108 -8.08 14.86 2.86
CA GLY A 108 -9.34 15.27 3.50
C GLY A 108 -10.43 14.20 3.44
N VAL A 109 -10.04 12.92 3.51
CA VAL A 109 -10.95 11.76 3.46
C VAL A 109 -10.57 10.70 4.48
N SER A 110 -11.44 9.73 4.74
CA SER A 110 -11.07 8.58 5.58
C SER A 110 -10.07 7.65 4.87
N ARG A 111 -9.27 6.89 5.64
CA ARG A 111 -8.30 5.92 5.12
C ARG A 111 -8.92 4.94 4.14
N TYR A 112 -10.06 4.33 4.49
CA TYR A 112 -10.78 3.40 3.63
C TYR A 112 -11.21 4.05 2.33
N HIS A 113 -11.78 5.25 2.40
CA HIS A 113 -12.23 5.98 1.23
C HIS A 113 -11.05 6.35 0.33
N LEU A 114 -9.93 6.80 0.92
CA LEU A 114 -8.71 7.11 0.18
C LEU A 114 -8.21 5.92 -0.64
N ILE A 115 -8.01 4.75 -0.02
CA ILE A 115 -7.50 3.56 -0.72
C ILE A 115 -8.41 3.22 -1.90
N ARG A 116 -9.73 3.24 -1.69
CA ARG A 116 -10.70 2.91 -2.73
C ARG A 116 -10.63 3.89 -3.90
N VAL A 117 -10.82 5.19 -3.63
CA VAL A 117 -10.88 6.21 -4.69
C VAL A 117 -9.55 6.40 -5.40
N PHE A 118 -8.44 6.31 -4.66
CA PHE A 118 -7.11 6.37 -5.22
C PHE A 118 -6.86 5.20 -6.19
N SER A 119 -7.24 3.99 -5.80
CA SER A 119 -7.09 2.80 -6.64
C SER A 119 -8.01 2.83 -7.86
N GLU A 120 -9.24 3.32 -7.71
CA GLU A 120 -10.19 3.49 -8.81
C GLU A 120 -9.68 4.50 -9.86
N GLU A 121 -9.08 5.61 -9.42
CA GLU A 121 -8.61 6.68 -10.32
C GLU A 121 -7.25 6.37 -10.94
N THR A 122 -6.31 5.79 -10.16
CA THR A 122 -4.92 5.59 -10.60
C THR A 122 -4.63 4.19 -11.10
N GLY A 123 -5.49 3.22 -10.82
CA GLY A 123 -5.26 1.79 -11.06
C GLY A 123 -4.27 1.15 -10.08
N LEU A 124 -3.77 1.89 -9.09
CA LEU A 124 -2.77 1.44 -8.11
C LEU A 124 -3.20 1.83 -6.69
N THR A 125 -2.83 1.02 -5.71
CA THR A 125 -2.95 1.46 -4.31
C THR A 125 -1.95 2.57 -4.01
N PRO A 126 -2.17 3.43 -2.98
CA PRO A 126 -1.24 4.48 -2.58
C PRO A 126 0.20 3.97 -2.37
N HIS A 127 0.37 2.84 -1.66
CA HIS A 127 1.69 2.24 -1.46
C HIS A 127 2.33 1.79 -2.79
N ARG A 128 1.57 1.13 -3.66
CA ARG A 128 2.09 0.70 -4.97
C ARG A 128 2.46 1.89 -5.85
N TYR A 129 1.71 2.99 -5.76
CA TYR A 129 2.05 4.24 -6.42
C TYR A 129 3.34 4.85 -5.87
N LEU A 130 3.51 4.91 -4.55
CA LEU A 130 4.76 5.34 -3.91
C LEU A 130 5.96 4.51 -4.37
N GLN A 131 5.81 3.18 -4.43
CA GLN A 131 6.86 2.30 -4.95
C GLN A 131 7.22 2.61 -6.40
N ALA A 132 6.24 2.94 -7.26
CA ALA A 132 6.49 3.34 -8.64
C ALA A 132 7.28 4.65 -8.71
N VAL A 133 6.93 5.65 -7.90
CA VAL A 133 7.65 6.93 -7.80
C VAL A 133 9.10 6.70 -7.36
N ARG A 134 9.30 5.92 -6.30
CA ARG A 134 10.65 5.54 -5.80
C ARG A 134 11.47 4.80 -6.86
N ALA A 135 10.86 3.84 -7.58
CA ALA A 135 11.54 3.08 -8.62
C ALA A 135 11.93 3.95 -9.82
N ASN A 136 11.08 4.91 -10.22
CA ASN A 136 11.41 5.90 -11.24
C ASN A 136 12.61 6.75 -10.82
N ARG A 137 12.62 7.24 -9.58
CA ARG A 137 13.74 8.03 -9.04
C ARG A 137 15.02 7.23 -8.98
N ALA A 138 14.93 5.97 -8.55
CA ALA A 138 16.08 5.06 -8.55
C ALA A 138 16.63 4.85 -9.96
N ARG A 139 15.77 4.70 -10.97
CA ARG A 139 16.18 4.57 -12.37
C ARG A 139 17.01 5.79 -12.84
N ASP A 140 16.56 6.99 -12.55
CA ASP A 140 17.24 8.21 -12.96
C ASP A 140 18.63 8.35 -12.28
N LEU A 141 18.72 8.03 -11.00
CA LEU A 141 19.98 8.03 -10.24
C LEU A 141 20.97 6.95 -10.74
N LEU A 142 20.45 5.75 -11.06
CA LEU A 142 21.27 4.67 -11.63
C LEU A 142 21.81 5.04 -13.01
N ALA A 143 21.00 5.72 -13.85
CA ALA A 143 21.42 6.22 -15.15
C ALA A 143 22.51 7.29 -15.02
N ALA A 144 22.46 8.12 -13.96
CA ALA A 144 23.48 9.09 -13.61
C ALA A 144 24.76 8.46 -13.01
N GLY A 145 24.79 7.13 -12.84
CA GLY A 145 25.97 6.40 -12.36
C GLY A 145 26.13 6.35 -10.83
N VAL A 146 25.14 6.81 -10.07
CA VAL A 146 25.15 6.78 -8.60
C VAL A 146 25.26 5.34 -8.09
N ASP A 147 25.94 5.15 -6.95
CA ASP A 147 26.08 3.84 -6.34
C ASP A 147 24.74 3.25 -5.88
N PRO A 148 24.45 1.95 -6.08
CA PRO A 148 23.16 1.37 -5.74
C PRO A 148 22.76 1.48 -4.27
N ALA A 149 23.69 1.46 -3.33
CA ALA A 149 23.37 1.64 -1.92
C ALA A 149 22.92 3.09 -1.64
N GLU A 150 23.59 4.05 -2.24
CA GLU A 150 23.22 5.47 -2.18
C GLU A 150 21.87 5.71 -2.91
N VAL A 151 21.66 5.05 -4.05
CA VAL A 151 20.39 5.13 -4.78
C VAL A 151 19.24 4.66 -3.91
N ALA A 152 19.39 3.52 -3.21
CA ALA A 152 18.36 3.00 -2.32
C ALA A 152 17.99 4.03 -1.23
N ALA A 153 18.98 4.58 -0.54
CA ALA A 153 18.76 5.59 0.50
C ALA A 153 18.09 6.86 -0.04
N ARG A 154 18.57 7.40 -1.16
CA ARG A 154 18.05 8.63 -1.78
C ARG A 154 16.68 8.47 -2.41
N SER A 155 16.29 7.24 -2.74
CA SER A 155 14.97 6.92 -3.30
C SER A 155 13.96 6.47 -2.25
N GLY A 156 14.32 6.49 -0.95
CA GLY A 156 13.41 6.17 0.14
C GLY A 156 13.16 4.68 0.35
N PHE A 157 14.05 3.80 -0.13
CA PHE A 157 14.00 2.38 0.18
C PHE A 157 14.74 2.08 1.49
N ALA A 158 14.24 1.09 2.23
CA ALA A 158 14.86 0.66 3.49
C ALA A 158 16.30 0.17 3.28
N ASP A 159 16.53 -0.57 2.20
CA ASP A 159 17.84 -1.09 1.82
C ASP A 159 17.93 -1.38 0.30
N GLN A 160 19.13 -1.75 -0.15
CA GLN A 160 19.41 -2.08 -1.54
C GLN A 160 18.66 -3.36 -2.01
N ALA A 161 18.42 -4.33 -1.12
CA ALA A 161 17.72 -5.56 -1.46
C ALA A 161 16.23 -5.30 -1.69
N HIS A 162 15.62 -4.47 -0.83
CA HIS A 162 14.25 -3.98 -1.01
C HIS A 162 14.12 -3.21 -2.33
N MET A 163 14.99 -2.24 -2.58
CA MET A 163 15.03 -1.53 -3.87
C MET A 163 15.12 -2.52 -5.04
N GLY A 164 15.99 -3.52 -4.95
CA GLY A 164 16.18 -4.52 -6.00
C GLY A 164 14.92 -5.31 -6.32
N ARG A 165 14.19 -5.75 -5.30
CA ARG A 165 12.91 -6.47 -5.46
C ARG A 165 11.85 -5.59 -6.12
N VAL A 166 11.65 -4.37 -5.59
CA VAL A 166 10.67 -3.42 -6.11
C VAL A 166 11.02 -3.01 -7.54
N TYR A 167 12.26 -2.63 -7.81
CA TYR A 167 12.72 -2.23 -9.13
C TYR A 167 12.48 -3.33 -10.17
N LYS A 168 12.83 -4.58 -9.84
CA LYS A 168 12.60 -5.72 -10.72
C LYS A 168 11.11 -5.98 -10.96
N SER A 169 10.24 -5.74 -9.97
CA SER A 169 8.79 -5.90 -10.13
C SER A 169 8.16 -4.90 -11.12
N PHE A 170 8.75 -3.70 -11.26
CA PHE A 170 8.28 -2.68 -12.19
C PHE A 170 8.93 -2.78 -13.58
N TYR A 171 10.24 -3.06 -13.63
CA TYR A 171 11.00 -3.00 -14.89
C TYR A 171 11.42 -4.37 -15.46
N GLY A 172 11.18 -5.45 -14.74
CA GLY A 172 11.56 -6.81 -15.16
C GLY A 172 13.05 -7.13 -15.04
N ILE A 173 13.91 -6.13 -14.83
CA ILE A 173 15.37 -6.25 -14.73
C ILE A 173 15.90 -5.74 -13.39
N THR A 174 17.11 -6.16 -13.02
CA THR A 174 17.73 -5.68 -11.79
C THR A 174 18.34 -4.28 -11.94
N PRO A 175 18.47 -3.50 -10.83
CA PRO A 175 19.17 -2.21 -10.85
C PRO A 175 20.60 -2.31 -11.41
N GLY A 176 21.32 -3.39 -11.09
CA GLY A 176 22.68 -3.62 -11.58
C GLY A 176 22.74 -3.83 -13.10
N SER A 177 21.83 -4.64 -13.64
CA SER A 177 21.72 -4.86 -15.09
C SER A 177 21.39 -3.56 -15.82
N TYR A 178 20.44 -2.77 -15.27
CA TYR A 178 20.09 -1.47 -15.85
C TYR A 178 21.29 -0.51 -15.87
N ARG A 179 22.02 -0.38 -14.75
CA ARG A 179 23.20 0.50 -14.64
C ARG A 179 24.30 0.10 -15.66
N THR A 180 24.53 -1.19 -15.83
CA THR A 180 25.50 -1.68 -16.83
C THR A 180 25.11 -1.27 -18.25
N ALA A 181 23.85 -1.49 -18.62
CA ALA A 181 23.33 -1.13 -19.94
C ALA A 181 23.36 0.41 -20.17
N ALA A 182 23.04 1.20 -19.16
CA ALA A 182 23.10 2.66 -19.25
C ALA A 182 24.52 3.17 -19.46
N ARG A 183 25.52 2.58 -18.79
CA ARG A 183 26.95 2.94 -18.95
C ARG A 183 27.51 2.59 -20.34
N THR A 184 27.04 1.50 -20.94
CA THR A 184 27.45 1.11 -22.29
C THR A 184 26.99 2.13 -23.32
N ARG A 185 25.72 2.59 -23.21
CA ARG A 185 25.15 3.59 -24.14
C ARG A 185 25.88 4.95 -24.11
N VAL A 186 26.35 5.37 -22.92
CA VAL A 186 27.09 6.66 -22.75
C VAL A 186 28.51 6.58 -23.37
N ARG A 187 29.08 5.37 -23.54
CA ARG A 187 30.42 5.19 -24.12
C ARG A 187 30.42 5.09 -25.64
N GLU A 188 29.27 4.82 -26.25
CA GLU A 188 29.10 4.62 -27.70
C GLU A 188 28.53 5.86 -28.41
N GLY A 189 28.15 6.92 -27.67
CA GLY A 189 27.68 8.19 -28.20
C GLY A 189 28.64 9.34 -27.92
#